data_0012c952a419508e498ab19a07ea0169
#
_entry.id   0012c952a419508e498ab19a07ea0169
#
_cell.length_a   1.000
_cell.length_b   1.000
_cell.length_c   1.000
_cell.angle_alpha   90.00
_cell.angle_beta   90.00
_cell.angle_gamma   90.00
#
_symmetry.space_group_name_H-M   'P 1'
#
loop_
_entity.id
_entity.type
_entity.pdbx_description
1 polymer ?
#
loop_
_entity_poly.entity_id
_entity_poly.type
_entity_poly.pdbx_seq_one_letter_code
_entity_poly.pdbx_strand_id
1 'polypeptide(L)'
;MSKAALKMGEGNFKALYNKKYGDIAMVAINRKYTPEEVFNFAVRYFSWAESEAIKAIETAAYQGVVSESLVHKPRVFTLNGLALFMGVNINRFARWRTEAGYSDVMAFVDSVIHEQKYQLAAANIINAGFVGKEIGIDKATEVNVQNNVSAGASSVTPDEFKAAVKDILGEL
;
A
#
# COMPACT_ATOMS: atom_id res chain seq x y z
N MET A 1 -15.94 -41.46 -3.53
CA MET A 1 -15.07 -40.74 -2.55
C MET A 1 -15.48 -39.28 -2.56
N SER A 2 -16.07 -38.79 -1.46
CA SER A 2 -16.41 -37.37 -1.32
C SER A 2 -15.13 -36.56 -1.31
N LYS A 3 -14.90 -35.71 -2.32
CA LYS A 3 -13.80 -34.72 -2.29
C LYS A 3 -14.12 -33.78 -1.13
N ALA A 4 -13.30 -33.81 -0.09
CA ALA A 4 -13.40 -32.80 0.97
C ALA A 4 -13.27 -31.42 0.31
N ALA A 5 -14.28 -30.56 0.48
CA ALA A 5 -14.24 -29.20 -0.03
C ALA A 5 -13.00 -28.49 0.53
N LEU A 6 -12.22 -27.86 -0.35
CA LEU A 6 -11.06 -27.08 0.08
C LEU A 6 -11.56 -25.88 0.92
N LYS A 7 -11.08 -25.80 2.17
CA LYS A 7 -11.44 -24.69 3.06
C LYS A 7 -10.61 -23.44 2.72
N MET A 8 -11.29 -22.43 2.21
CA MET A 8 -10.67 -21.17 1.84
C MET A 8 -10.20 -20.39 3.08
N GLY A 9 -8.91 -20.05 3.12
CA GLY A 9 -8.36 -19.05 4.03
C GLY A 9 -8.39 -19.36 5.52
N GLU A 10 -8.75 -20.57 5.94
CA GLU A 10 -8.78 -20.93 7.36
C GLU A 10 -7.39 -20.78 8.00
N GLY A 11 -7.31 -19.96 9.05
CA GLY A 11 -6.09 -19.71 9.79
C GLY A 11 -5.16 -18.64 9.20
N ASN A 12 -5.45 -18.08 8.02
CA ASN A 12 -4.57 -17.09 7.36
C ASN A 12 -4.20 -15.89 8.24
N PHE A 13 -5.08 -15.45 9.13
CA PHE A 13 -4.89 -14.25 9.94
C PHE A 13 -4.76 -14.54 11.44
N LYS A 14 -4.77 -15.83 11.85
CA LYS A 14 -4.80 -16.23 13.25
C LYS A 14 -3.68 -15.59 14.07
N ALA A 15 -2.47 -15.48 13.54
CA ALA A 15 -1.34 -14.87 14.24
C ALA A 15 -1.55 -13.39 14.59
N LEU A 16 -2.39 -12.67 13.82
CA LEU A 16 -2.68 -11.26 14.03
C LEU A 16 -3.73 -11.03 15.14
N TYR A 17 -4.72 -11.92 15.27
CA TYR A 17 -5.82 -11.73 16.21
C TYR A 17 -5.84 -12.72 17.38
N ASN A 18 -4.95 -13.71 17.41
CA ASN A 18 -4.85 -14.66 18.51
C ASN A 18 -4.17 -14.03 19.74
N LYS A 19 -4.85 -13.05 20.33
CA LYS A 19 -4.41 -12.30 21.50
C LYS A 19 -5.45 -12.40 22.59
N LYS A 20 -5.02 -12.37 23.85
CA LYS A 20 -5.93 -12.26 24.98
C LYS A 20 -6.29 -10.80 25.22
N TYR A 21 -7.48 -10.52 25.70
CA TYR A 21 -7.93 -9.16 26.00
C TYR A 21 -6.97 -8.42 26.95
N GLY A 22 -6.47 -9.09 27.98
CA GLY A 22 -5.49 -8.53 28.92
C GLY A 22 -4.17 -8.11 28.27
N ASP A 23 -3.72 -8.85 27.24
CA ASP A 23 -2.49 -8.50 26.53
C ASP A 23 -2.63 -7.18 25.74
N ILE A 24 -3.85 -6.86 25.31
CA ILE A 24 -4.14 -5.66 24.53
C ILE A 24 -4.51 -4.48 25.46
N ALA A 25 -5.41 -4.69 26.41
CA ALA A 25 -6.01 -3.63 27.19
C ALA A 25 -5.11 -3.11 28.33
N MET A 26 -4.42 -4.01 29.03
CA MET A 26 -3.64 -3.66 30.21
C MET A 26 -2.15 -3.42 29.92
N VAL A 27 -1.57 -4.26 29.10
CA VAL A 27 -0.12 -4.27 28.82
C VAL A 27 0.23 -3.24 27.74
N ALA A 28 -0.62 -3.08 26.73
CA ALA A 28 -0.35 -2.17 25.62
C ALA A 28 -0.34 -0.69 26.03
N ILE A 29 -1.08 -0.30 27.07
CA ILE A 29 -1.12 1.09 27.54
C ILE A 29 0.14 1.45 28.32
N ASN A 30 0.68 0.54 29.13
CA ASN A 30 1.79 0.78 30.04
C ASN A 30 3.13 0.19 29.60
N ARG A 31 3.14 -0.72 28.62
CA ARG A 31 4.38 -1.33 28.14
C ARG A 31 5.16 -0.34 27.29
N LYS A 32 6.33 0.04 27.78
CA LYS A 32 7.34 0.76 27.00
C LYS A 32 8.16 -0.29 26.24
N TYR A 33 8.11 -0.25 24.91
CA TYR A 33 9.03 -1.02 24.07
C TYR A 33 10.31 -0.23 23.91
N THR A 34 11.47 -0.86 23.98
CA THR A 34 12.73 -0.24 23.57
C THR A 34 12.84 -0.22 22.04
N PRO A 35 13.69 0.64 21.45
CA PRO A 35 13.95 0.63 20.00
C PRO A 35 14.38 -0.74 19.49
N GLU A 36 15.23 -1.44 20.23
CA GLU A 36 15.68 -2.79 19.92
C GLU A 36 14.53 -3.81 19.93
N GLU A 37 13.63 -3.74 20.91
CA GLU A 37 12.44 -4.59 20.95
C GLU A 37 11.53 -4.34 19.74
N VAL A 38 11.33 -3.07 19.34
CA VAL A 38 10.54 -2.70 18.15
C VAL A 38 11.18 -3.29 16.89
N PHE A 39 12.49 -3.15 16.73
CA PHE A 39 13.24 -3.74 15.63
C PHE A 39 13.07 -5.27 15.57
N ASN A 40 13.29 -5.95 16.69
CA ASN A 40 13.17 -7.40 16.77
C ASN A 40 11.74 -7.89 16.48
N PHE A 41 10.71 -7.15 16.92
CA PHE A 41 9.32 -7.46 16.56
C PHE A 41 9.04 -7.26 15.08
N ALA A 42 9.59 -6.22 14.46
CA ALA A 42 9.44 -5.97 13.03
C ALA A 42 10.07 -7.09 12.21
N VAL A 43 11.29 -7.49 12.51
CA VAL A 43 11.98 -8.61 11.84
C VAL A 43 11.20 -9.91 11.98
N ARG A 44 10.69 -10.22 13.18
CA ARG A 44 9.85 -11.40 13.42
C ARG A 44 8.54 -11.36 12.65
N TYR A 45 7.90 -10.18 12.54
CA TYR A 45 6.70 -10.00 11.75
C TYR A 45 6.97 -10.24 10.26
N PHE A 46 8.05 -9.68 9.71
CA PHE A 46 8.42 -9.88 8.32
C PHE A 46 8.71 -11.35 8.03
N SER A 47 9.54 -12.00 8.85
CA SER A 47 9.84 -13.42 8.71
C SER A 47 8.58 -14.31 8.80
N TRP A 48 7.67 -14.01 9.73
CA TRP A 48 6.38 -14.70 9.80
C TRP A 48 5.54 -14.49 8.55
N ALA A 49 5.46 -13.25 8.05
CA ALA A 49 4.65 -12.93 6.89
C ALA A 49 5.20 -13.55 5.59
N GLU A 50 6.51 -13.76 5.49
CA GLU A 50 7.13 -14.47 4.37
C GLU A 50 6.90 -15.99 4.46
N SER A 51 7.04 -16.57 5.66
CA SER A 51 6.91 -18.02 5.84
C SER A 51 5.45 -18.51 5.76
N GLU A 52 4.49 -17.65 6.12
CA GLU A 52 3.07 -17.99 6.22
C GLU A 52 2.25 -17.39 5.07
N ALA A 53 2.38 -17.96 3.89
CA ALA A 53 1.63 -17.53 2.71
C ALA A 53 0.10 -17.55 2.93
N ILE A 54 -0.61 -16.67 2.24
CA ILE A 54 -2.08 -16.66 2.23
C ILE A 54 -2.57 -17.83 1.37
N LYS A 55 -3.33 -18.74 1.97
CA LYS A 55 -4.00 -19.84 1.27
C LYS A 55 -5.25 -19.31 0.59
N ALA A 56 -5.33 -19.47 -0.71
CA ALA A 56 -6.48 -19.09 -1.52
C ALA A 56 -6.90 -20.25 -2.43
N ILE A 57 -8.14 -20.26 -2.87
CA ILE A 57 -8.64 -21.21 -3.85
C ILE A 57 -8.78 -20.44 -5.18
N GLU A 58 -8.18 -20.98 -6.22
CA GLU A 58 -8.39 -20.52 -7.59
C GLU A 58 -9.21 -21.55 -8.35
N THR A 59 -10.19 -21.05 -9.08
CA THR A 59 -11.05 -21.86 -9.96
C THR A 59 -10.62 -21.67 -11.40
N ALA A 60 -10.39 -22.76 -12.11
CA ALA A 60 -10.16 -22.76 -13.54
C ALA A 60 -11.29 -23.53 -14.23
N ALA A 61 -11.86 -22.98 -15.31
CA ALA A 61 -12.84 -23.65 -16.12
C ALA A 61 -12.23 -23.95 -17.50
N TYR A 62 -12.24 -25.22 -17.86
CA TYR A 62 -11.80 -25.66 -19.19
C TYR A 62 -12.83 -26.67 -19.74
N GLN A 63 -13.33 -26.42 -20.96
CA GLN A 63 -14.31 -27.25 -21.65
C GLN A 63 -15.55 -27.63 -20.80
N GLY A 64 -16.05 -26.69 -20.00
CA GLY A 64 -17.20 -26.92 -19.12
C GLY A 64 -16.89 -27.66 -17.80
N VAL A 65 -15.63 -28.06 -17.60
CA VAL A 65 -15.19 -28.67 -16.33
C VAL A 65 -14.57 -27.60 -15.45
N VAL A 66 -15.14 -27.42 -14.27
CA VAL A 66 -14.59 -26.51 -13.24
C VAL A 66 -13.65 -27.29 -12.34
N SER A 67 -12.42 -26.83 -12.21
CA SER A 67 -11.43 -27.35 -11.27
C SER A 67 -11.05 -26.31 -10.24
N GLU A 68 -10.89 -26.74 -8.98
CA GLU A 68 -10.43 -25.89 -7.88
C GLU A 68 -9.02 -26.31 -7.47
N SER A 69 -8.14 -25.34 -7.29
CA SER A 69 -6.78 -25.56 -6.80
C SER A 69 -6.46 -24.68 -5.62
N LEU A 70 -5.78 -25.24 -4.62
CA LEU A 70 -5.24 -24.46 -3.51
C LEU A 70 -3.94 -23.78 -3.97
N VAL A 71 -3.91 -22.46 -3.91
CA VAL A 71 -2.74 -21.65 -4.25
C VAL A 71 -2.23 -20.90 -3.01
N HIS A 72 -0.94 -20.64 -2.99
CA HIS A 72 -0.28 -19.88 -1.95
C HIS A 72 0.12 -18.52 -2.50
N LYS A 73 -0.43 -17.44 -1.91
CA LYS A 73 -0.13 -16.08 -2.31
C LYS A 73 0.75 -15.41 -1.26
N PRO A 74 1.71 -14.56 -1.67
CA PRO A 74 2.56 -13.85 -0.73
C PRO A 74 1.73 -12.92 0.14
N ARG A 75 2.16 -12.77 1.39
CA ARG A 75 1.55 -11.86 2.35
C ARG A 75 2.20 -10.49 2.21
N VAL A 76 1.39 -9.46 2.01
CA VAL A 76 1.88 -8.08 1.90
C VAL A 76 2.18 -7.53 3.30
N PHE A 77 3.35 -6.93 3.47
CA PHE A 77 3.71 -6.24 4.70
C PHE A 77 2.93 -4.95 4.88
N THR A 78 2.42 -4.73 6.08
CA THR A 78 1.68 -3.51 6.41
C THR A 78 1.98 -3.06 7.84
N LEU A 79 1.93 -1.73 8.07
CA LEU A 79 2.06 -1.19 9.43
C LEU A 79 0.94 -1.67 10.35
N ASN A 80 -0.30 -1.76 9.84
CA ASN A 80 -1.41 -2.32 10.60
C ASN A 80 -1.17 -3.79 10.98
N GLY A 81 -0.61 -4.59 10.06
CA GLY A 81 -0.22 -5.97 10.34
C GLY A 81 0.83 -6.05 11.44
N LEU A 82 1.86 -5.20 11.38
CA LEU A 82 2.88 -5.11 12.43
C LEU A 82 2.28 -4.67 13.77
N ALA A 83 1.40 -3.66 13.78
CA ALA A 83 0.73 -3.21 14.99
C ALA A 83 -0.06 -4.33 15.67
N LEU A 84 -0.84 -5.07 14.89
CA LEU A 84 -1.60 -6.23 15.36
C LEU A 84 -0.67 -7.35 15.85
N PHE A 85 0.41 -7.62 15.12
CA PHE A 85 1.39 -8.66 15.49
C PHE A 85 2.08 -8.33 16.83
N MET A 86 2.42 -7.07 17.07
CA MET A 86 2.99 -6.57 18.32
C MET A 86 1.93 -6.45 19.45
N GLY A 87 0.66 -6.30 19.12
CA GLY A 87 -0.40 -5.98 20.07
C GLY A 87 -0.37 -4.52 20.52
N VAL A 88 0.01 -3.59 19.64
CA VAL A 88 0.09 -2.15 19.93
C VAL A 88 -0.90 -1.35 19.10
N ASN A 89 -1.22 -0.14 19.57
CA ASN A 89 -2.01 0.79 18.77
C ASN A 89 -1.16 1.38 17.64
N ILE A 90 -1.72 1.45 16.42
CA ILE A 90 -1.06 1.99 15.23
C ILE A 90 -0.53 3.43 15.42
N ASN A 91 -1.21 4.24 16.24
CA ASN A 91 -0.79 5.62 16.51
C ASN A 91 0.56 5.72 17.23
N ARG A 92 1.03 4.64 17.88
CA ARG A 92 2.38 4.61 18.46
C ARG A 92 3.47 4.77 17.42
N PHE A 93 3.28 4.24 16.22
CA PHE A 93 4.26 4.35 15.14
C PHE A 93 4.44 5.81 14.68
N ALA A 94 3.37 6.61 14.63
CA ALA A 94 3.46 8.03 14.35
C ALA A 94 4.35 8.75 15.39
N ARG A 95 4.18 8.43 16.66
CA ARG A 95 5.02 8.97 17.73
C ARG A 95 6.47 8.48 17.61
N TRP A 96 6.71 7.20 17.39
CA TRP A 96 8.05 6.63 17.28
C TRP A 96 8.87 7.19 16.11
N ARG A 97 8.21 7.64 15.02
CA ARG A 97 8.90 8.31 13.92
C ARG A 97 9.57 9.64 14.31
N THR A 98 9.10 10.27 15.39
CA THR A 98 9.62 11.56 15.88
C THR A 98 10.44 11.41 17.16
N GLU A 99 10.49 10.23 17.76
CA GLU A 99 11.17 9.98 19.03
C GLU A 99 12.60 9.48 18.78
N ALA A 100 13.59 10.08 19.45
CA ALA A 100 15.00 9.70 19.29
C ALA A 100 15.25 8.22 19.59
N GLY A 101 16.02 7.56 18.75
CA GLY A 101 16.31 6.13 18.81
C GLY A 101 15.24 5.22 18.19
N TYR A 102 14.00 5.67 18.08
CA TYR A 102 12.95 4.94 17.37
C TYR A 102 12.82 5.37 15.91
N SER A 103 13.17 6.61 15.59
CA SER A 103 13.08 7.16 14.23
C SER A 103 13.80 6.30 13.19
N ASP A 104 15.02 5.85 13.51
CA ASP A 104 15.82 5.02 12.61
C ASP A 104 15.21 3.63 12.41
N VAL A 105 14.67 3.04 13.49
CA VAL A 105 13.95 1.77 13.43
C VAL A 105 12.69 1.91 12.58
N MET A 106 11.95 2.99 12.75
CA MET A 106 10.74 3.23 11.95
C MET A 106 11.07 3.51 10.47
N ALA A 107 12.15 4.23 10.19
CA ALA A 107 12.64 4.43 8.82
C ALA A 107 13.00 3.09 8.14
N PHE A 108 13.68 2.20 8.87
CA PHE A 108 13.96 0.84 8.41
C PHE A 108 12.67 0.07 8.12
N VAL A 109 11.72 0.06 9.05
CA VAL A 109 10.42 -0.64 8.90
C VAL A 109 9.65 -0.12 7.69
N ASP A 110 9.56 1.19 7.53
CA ASP A 110 8.86 1.82 6.39
C ASP A 110 9.55 1.47 5.07
N SER A 111 10.89 1.44 5.04
CA SER A 111 11.67 1.08 3.85
C SER A 111 11.46 -0.38 3.44
N VAL A 112 11.47 -1.32 4.39
CA VAL A 112 11.23 -2.75 4.12
C VAL A 112 9.82 -2.98 3.59
N ILE A 113 8.81 -2.32 4.19
CA ILE A 113 7.41 -2.43 3.74
C ILE A 113 7.26 -1.86 2.33
N HIS A 114 7.88 -0.72 2.05
CA HIS A 114 7.85 -0.08 0.74
C HIS A 114 8.49 -0.99 -0.32
N GLU A 115 9.72 -1.44 -0.07
CA GLU A 115 10.49 -2.26 -1.01
C GLU A 115 9.77 -3.58 -1.32
N GLN A 116 9.24 -4.27 -0.33
CA GLN A 116 8.48 -5.50 -0.56
C GLN A 116 7.26 -5.26 -1.46
N LYS A 117 6.49 -4.21 -1.21
CA LYS A 117 5.33 -3.86 -2.04
C LYS A 117 5.74 -3.51 -3.47
N TYR A 118 6.82 -2.74 -3.62
CA TYR A 118 7.36 -2.38 -4.92
C TYR A 118 7.77 -3.63 -5.73
N GLN A 119 8.52 -4.54 -5.13
CA GLN A 119 8.96 -5.76 -5.81
C GLN A 119 7.79 -6.68 -6.17
N LEU A 120 6.81 -6.85 -5.27
CA LEU A 120 5.62 -7.64 -5.56
C LEU A 120 4.77 -7.04 -6.69
N ALA A 121 4.70 -5.71 -6.77
CA ALA A 121 4.02 -5.01 -7.85
C ALA A 121 4.79 -5.11 -9.17
N ALA A 122 6.12 -4.93 -9.16
CA ALA A 122 6.97 -5.08 -10.32
C ALA A 122 6.95 -6.50 -10.90
N ALA A 123 6.79 -7.51 -10.04
CA ALA A 123 6.62 -8.90 -10.43
C ALA A 123 5.17 -9.28 -10.83
N ASN A 124 4.24 -8.32 -10.90
CA ASN A 124 2.81 -8.53 -11.15
C ASN A 124 2.12 -9.52 -10.18
N ILE A 125 2.64 -9.67 -8.97
CA ILE A 125 2.06 -10.54 -7.94
C ILE A 125 0.90 -9.82 -7.24
N ILE A 126 1.01 -8.49 -7.06
CA ILE A 126 -0.04 -7.63 -6.53
C ILE A 126 -0.36 -6.51 -7.53
N ASN A 127 -1.53 -5.90 -7.38
CA ASN A 127 -1.97 -4.86 -8.30
C ASN A 127 -1.07 -3.62 -8.18
N ALA A 128 -0.33 -3.30 -9.25
CA ALA A 128 0.60 -2.18 -9.29
C ALA A 128 -0.09 -0.81 -9.10
N GLY A 129 -1.31 -0.63 -9.65
CA GLY A 129 -2.08 0.61 -9.48
C GLY A 129 -2.53 0.85 -8.04
N PHE A 130 -2.86 -0.22 -7.29
CA PHE A 130 -3.14 -0.11 -5.86
C PHE A 130 -1.90 0.34 -5.08
N VAL A 131 -0.75 -0.27 -5.36
CA VAL A 131 0.52 0.07 -4.71
C VAL A 131 0.96 1.49 -5.07
N GLY A 132 0.85 1.88 -6.34
CA GLY A 132 1.17 3.24 -6.80
C GLY A 132 0.40 4.32 -6.04
N LYS A 133 -0.90 4.10 -5.80
CA LYS A 133 -1.73 4.99 -4.98
C LYS A 133 -1.29 5.04 -3.51
N GLU A 134 -0.98 3.88 -2.92
CA GLU A 134 -0.58 3.78 -1.51
C GLU A 134 0.76 4.47 -1.26
N ILE A 135 1.75 4.30 -2.14
CA ILE A 135 3.07 4.91 -2.02
C ILE A 135 3.15 6.33 -2.62
N GLY A 136 2.05 6.82 -3.18
CA GLY A 136 1.90 8.19 -3.64
C GLY A 136 2.52 8.51 -4.99
N ILE A 137 2.91 7.51 -5.78
CA ILE A 137 3.43 7.70 -7.16
C ILE A 137 2.31 8.22 -8.08
N ASP A 138 1.08 7.76 -7.88
CA ASP A 138 -0.10 8.17 -8.64
C ASP A 138 -0.81 9.40 -8.07
N LYS A 139 -0.23 10.10 -7.12
CA LYS A 139 -0.69 11.45 -6.82
C LYS A 139 -0.38 12.26 -8.07
N ALA A 140 -1.40 12.45 -8.93
CA ALA A 140 -1.36 13.50 -9.91
C ALA A 140 -0.83 14.73 -9.16
N THR A 141 0.32 15.23 -9.58
CA THR A 141 0.73 16.56 -9.20
C THR A 141 -0.44 17.40 -9.66
N GLU A 142 -1.28 17.87 -8.72
CA GLU A 142 -2.17 18.98 -9.02
C GLU A 142 -1.21 20.08 -9.41
N VAL A 143 -0.91 20.14 -10.70
CA VAL A 143 -0.35 21.34 -11.30
C VAL A 143 -1.47 22.34 -11.10
N ASN A 144 -1.38 23.06 -10.00
CA ASN A 144 -2.17 24.25 -9.77
C ASN A 144 -1.69 25.21 -10.84
N VAL A 145 -2.23 25.05 -12.06
CA VAL A 145 -2.18 26.04 -13.10
C VAL A 145 -3.08 27.14 -12.56
N GLN A 146 -2.53 27.91 -11.62
CA GLN A 146 -3.00 29.27 -11.43
C GLN A 146 -2.76 29.90 -12.81
N ASN A 147 -3.83 29.89 -13.62
CA ASN A 147 -3.95 30.83 -14.71
C ASN A 147 -3.87 32.20 -14.07
N ASN A 148 -2.66 32.69 -13.85
CA ASN A 148 -2.36 34.10 -13.82
C ASN A 148 -2.57 34.57 -15.25
N VAL A 149 -3.84 34.62 -15.68
CA VAL A 149 -4.29 35.53 -16.68
C VAL A 149 -4.24 36.91 -15.99
N SER A 150 -3.01 37.45 -15.92
CA SER A 150 -2.86 38.86 -15.67
C SER A 150 -3.72 39.55 -16.72
N ALA A 151 -4.69 40.34 -16.24
CA ALA A 151 -5.52 41.22 -17.01
C ALA A 151 -4.61 42.12 -17.86
N GLY A 152 -4.42 41.77 -19.12
CA GLY A 152 -3.54 42.41 -20.08
C GLY A 152 -3.64 41.82 -21.48
N ALA A 153 -4.35 40.73 -21.66
CA ALA A 153 -4.69 40.25 -23.00
C ALA A 153 -5.87 41.09 -23.51
N SER A 154 -5.56 42.10 -24.29
CA SER A 154 -6.54 42.75 -25.17
C SER A 154 -7.30 41.63 -25.90
N SER A 155 -8.61 41.59 -25.74
CA SER A 155 -9.50 40.68 -26.43
C SER A 155 -9.35 40.92 -27.93
N VAL A 156 -8.60 40.04 -28.60
CA VAL A 156 -8.53 40.02 -30.07
C VAL A 156 -9.96 39.70 -30.53
N THR A 157 -10.59 40.63 -31.22
CA THR A 157 -11.94 40.41 -31.73
C THR A 157 -11.91 39.35 -32.85
N PRO A 158 -13.00 38.63 -33.10
CA PRO A 158 -13.07 37.64 -34.18
C PRO A 158 -12.70 38.21 -35.55
N ASP A 159 -12.86 39.53 -35.76
CA ASP A 159 -12.54 40.21 -37.02
C ASP A 159 -11.04 40.49 -37.12
N GLU A 160 -10.37 40.85 -36.04
CA GLU A 160 -8.91 40.99 -35.99
C GLU A 160 -8.20 39.62 -36.19
N PHE A 161 -8.75 38.54 -35.64
CA PHE A 161 -8.25 37.19 -35.90
C PHE A 161 -8.38 36.79 -37.36
N LYS A 162 -9.55 37.08 -38.01
CA LYS A 162 -9.76 36.83 -39.45
C LYS A 162 -8.81 37.62 -40.32
N ALA A 163 -8.56 38.89 -39.96
CA ALA A 163 -7.63 39.76 -40.71
C ALA A 163 -6.20 39.20 -40.63
N ALA A 164 -5.72 38.77 -39.44
CA ALA A 164 -4.39 38.20 -39.26
C ALA A 164 -4.23 36.87 -40.03
N VAL A 165 -5.27 36.00 -40.05
CA VAL A 165 -5.22 34.75 -40.83
C VAL A 165 -5.19 35.00 -42.33
N LYS A 166 -5.89 36.04 -42.82
CA LYS A 166 -5.91 36.41 -44.23
C LYS A 166 -4.58 36.98 -44.70
N ASP A 167 -3.88 37.71 -43.82
CA ASP A 167 -2.57 38.27 -44.10
C ASP A 167 -1.52 37.16 -44.26
N ILE A 168 -1.56 36.17 -43.36
CA ILE A 168 -0.65 35.00 -43.41
C ILE A 168 -0.91 34.11 -44.65
N LEU A 169 -2.16 33.98 -45.07
CA LEU A 169 -2.51 33.18 -46.26
C LEU A 169 -2.32 33.93 -47.60
N GLY A 170 -2.14 35.24 -47.55
CA GLY A 170 -1.88 36.06 -48.74
C GLY A 170 -0.40 36.14 -49.13
N GLU A 171 0.52 35.66 -48.29
CA GLU A 171 1.94 35.62 -48.54
C GLU A 171 2.43 34.24 -49.04
N LEU A 172 1.56 33.29 -49.30
CA LEU A 172 1.82 32.00 -49.91
C LEU A 172 1.33 31.97 -51.38
#